data_295556bb578d6ac4e016458d39625754
#
_entry.id   295556bb578d6ac4e016458d39625754
#
_cell.length_a   1.000
_cell.length_b   1.000
_cell.length_c   1.000
_cell.angle_alpha   90.00
_cell.angle_beta   90.00
_cell.angle_gamma   90.00
#
_symmetry.space_group_name_H-M   'P 1'
#
loop_
_entity.id
_entity.type
_entity.pdbx_description
1 polymer ?
#
loop_
_entity_poly.entity_id
_entity_poly.type
_entity_poly.pdbx_seq_one_letter_code
_entity_poly.pdbx_strand_id
1 'polypeptide(L)'
;MGNRVPLDFAKKAGEILRSAKPIEERLREFSGELSGWLGGGTVSVLLFDRDSEDFYVRTSTLRAAPGAPEFHFPAEGTLEELSLAEQRPIVLSEGKRPETSRRRGTVLMFPLLSSGEPNGVLVVQTVTEGEIPEEKLSVVTDAAVLLSDAVGVSLREESAALRMTKIAAINEAGINIISTLDLSRLLKLVATSACLILEAETCVIRLLDPETGKYGIREYYGMKTEGEQKDLFLMDKKAVTIVLKGEPSVLVRDASQEPGWRDFAGVARTLACVPLHGEGEILGTVTIFDKFPHKTFFPSSFTTEDLATFGKFLKYAEKAVVNAIAYERNDRLKNLDETTSLPTLKYFQERLLHEISRAKRFKRRLVLMICEIQSHVPAGSQSRAGRGDRVMKRVAKAIRASLREYDIVARISEGKFGMILPEAEDGKISAIPRIKKAIAAEAEEIRRRARDARIEVRFGHASFPEDGDDHEKLIFKSNILKN
;
A
#
# COMPACT_ATOMS: atom_id res chain seq x y z
N MET A 1 -43.06 51.96 -12.22
CA MET A 1 -43.09 50.48 -12.32
C MET A 1 -41.68 49.87 -12.25
N GLY A 2 -40.68 50.55 -11.65
CA GLY A 2 -39.27 50.20 -11.77
C GLY A 2 -38.61 49.40 -10.65
N ASN A 3 -39.23 49.23 -9.46
CA ASN A 3 -38.50 48.69 -8.28
C ASN A 3 -38.88 47.25 -7.84
N ARG A 4 -39.63 46.48 -8.60
CA ARG A 4 -40.00 45.09 -8.20
C ARG A 4 -39.15 43.99 -8.80
N VAL A 5 -38.50 44.23 -9.94
CA VAL A 5 -37.76 43.21 -10.69
C VAL A 5 -36.46 42.77 -9.99
N PRO A 6 -35.63 43.64 -9.37
CA PRO A 6 -34.41 43.23 -8.68
C PRO A 6 -34.66 42.33 -7.46
N LEU A 7 -35.75 42.61 -6.72
CA LEU A 7 -36.09 41.88 -5.49
C LEU A 7 -36.60 40.46 -5.79
N ASP A 8 -37.22 40.26 -6.96
CA ASP A 8 -37.79 38.97 -7.36
C ASP A 8 -36.70 37.95 -7.76
N PHE A 9 -35.66 38.39 -8.48
CA PHE A 9 -34.54 37.54 -8.80
C PHE A 9 -33.72 37.14 -7.56
N ALA A 10 -33.34 38.09 -6.70
CA ALA A 10 -32.56 37.82 -5.49
C ALA A 10 -33.27 36.80 -4.56
N LYS A 11 -34.62 36.95 -4.42
CA LYS A 11 -35.42 36.00 -3.67
C LYS A 11 -35.40 34.60 -4.30
N LYS A 12 -35.60 34.50 -5.60
CA LYS A 12 -35.60 33.24 -6.34
C LYS A 12 -34.22 32.56 -6.32
N ALA A 13 -33.16 33.35 -6.49
CA ALA A 13 -31.78 32.84 -6.35
C ALA A 13 -31.53 32.27 -4.96
N GLY A 14 -31.97 32.94 -3.91
CA GLY A 14 -31.90 32.47 -2.53
C GLY A 14 -32.67 31.15 -2.30
N GLU A 15 -33.89 31.04 -2.88
CA GLU A 15 -34.70 29.82 -2.80
C GLU A 15 -34.02 28.63 -3.51
N ILE A 16 -33.47 28.84 -4.70
CA ILE A 16 -32.73 27.81 -5.45
C ILE A 16 -31.51 27.33 -4.68
N LEU A 17 -30.67 28.29 -4.22
CA LEU A 17 -29.40 27.93 -3.57
C LEU A 17 -29.56 27.29 -2.19
N ARG A 18 -30.69 27.53 -1.50
CA ARG A 18 -31.03 26.92 -0.19
C ARG A 18 -31.88 25.67 -0.31
N SER A 19 -32.27 25.25 -1.54
CA SER A 19 -33.09 24.07 -1.73
C SER A 19 -32.31 22.78 -1.33
N ALA A 20 -33.05 21.71 -1.02
CA ALA A 20 -32.46 20.41 -0.64
C ALA A 20 -31.91 19.61 -1.84
N LYS A 21 -31.89 20.20 -3.03
CA LYS A 21 -31.35 19.56 -4.24
C LYS A 21 -29.83 19.43 -4.18
N PRO A 22 -29.25 18.47 -4.92
CA PRO A 22 -27.80 18.39 -5.10
C PRO A 22 -27.21 19.71 -5.60
N ILE A 23 -25.99 20.05 -5.16
CA ILE A 23 -25.38 21.33 -5.49
C ILE A 23 -25.27 21.56 -7.01
N GLU A 24 -25.04 20.56 -7.79
CA GLU A 24 -24.93 20.65 -9.25
C GLU A 24 -26.25 21.08 -9.90
N GLU A 25 -27.36 20.56 -9.40
CA GLU A 25 -28.68 20.94 -9.87
C GLU A 25 -29.00 22.39 -9.47
N ARG A 26 -28.67 22.77 -8.22
CA ARG A 26 -28.82 24.15 -7.73
C ARG A 26 -27.99 25.15 -8.56
N LEU A 27 -26.74 24.82 -8.84
CA LEU A 27 -25.84 25.65 -9.67
C LEU A 27 -26.37 25.81 -11.09
N ARG A 28 -26.90 24.75 -11.68
CA ARG A 28 -27.46 24.78 -13.04
C ARG A 28 -28.72 25.64 -13.10
N GLU A 29 -29.64 25.48 -12.15
CA GLU A 29 -30.86 26.30 -12.05
C GLU A 29 -30.51 27.74 -11.81
N PHE A 30 -29.60 28.04 -10.88
CA PHE A 30 -29.14 29.38 -10.60
C PHE A 30 -28.52 30.05 -11.83
N SER A 31 -27.63 29.36 -12.53
CA SER A 31 -26.98 29.90 -13.74
C SER A 31 -27.97 30.15 -14.86
N GLY A 32 -28.99 29.31 -15.04
CA GLY A 32 -30.06 29.48 -15.99
C GLY A 32 -30.94 30.72 -15.67
N GLU A 33 -31.35 30.85 -14.41
CA GLU A 33 -32.14 31.99 -13.94
C GLU A 33 -31.40 33.33 -14.07
N LEU A 34 -30.12 33.34 -13.68
CA LEU A 34 -29.28 34.55 -13.81
C LEU A 34 -29.09 34.95 -15.26
N SER A 35 -28.85 33.97 -16.18
CA SER A 35 -28.76 34.22 -17.62
C SER A 35 -30.06 34.78 -18.16
N GLY A 36 -31.23 34.20 -17.80
CA GLY A 36 -32.56 34.66 -18.22
C GLY A 36 -32.85 36.09 -17.70
N TRP A 37 -32.53 36.37 -16.44
CA TRP A 37 -32.74 37.71 -15.84
C TRP A 37 -31.87 38.80 -16.51
N LEU A 38 -30.65 38.45 -16.94
CA LEU A 38 -29.77 39.39 -17.66
C LEU A 38 -30.19 39.62 -19.13
N GLY A 39 -31.22 38.93 -19.61
CA GLY A 39 -31.69 39.05 -20.99
C GLY A 39 -30.89 38.15 -21.95
N GLY A 40 -30.30 37.10 -21.44
CA GLY A 40 -29.41 36.15 -22.16
C GLY A 40 -27.96 36.37 -21.82
N GLY A 41 -27.13 35.52 -22.35
CA GLY A 41 -25.69 35.50 -22.09
C GLY A 41 -25.22 34.22 -21.42
N THR A 42 -23.92 34.15 -21.20
CA THR A 42 -23.33 32.96 -20.58
C THR A 42 -23.06 33.19 -19.11
N VAL A 43 -23.50 32.28 -18.29
CA VAL A 43 -23.17 32.21 -16.87
C VAL A 43 -22.41 30.91 -16.60
N SER A 44 -21.21 31.01 -16.03
CA SER A 44 -20.37 29.87 -15.67
C SER A 44 -19.92 30.02 -14.21
N VAL A 45 -19.94 28.90 -13.50
CA VAL A 45 -19.36 28.79 -12.16
C VAL A 45 -18.10 27.95 -12.28
N LEU A 46 -16.98 28.55 -11.96
CA LEU A 46 -15.67 27.95 -11.93
C LEU A 46 -15.30 27.67 -10.49
N LEU A 47 -14.89 26.44 -10.16
CA LEU A 47 -14.31 26.11 -8.87
C LEU A 47 -12.78 26.11 -8.98
N PHE A 48 -12.13 26.59 -7.95
CA PHE A 48 -10.69 26.64 -7.86
C PHE A 48 -10.16 25.49 -7.01
N ASP A 49 -9.34 24.63 -7.63
CA ASP A 49 -8.61 23.59 -6.92
C ASP A 49 -7.26 24.14 -6.47
N ARG A 50 -7.06 24.23 -5.17
CA ARG A 50 -5.81 24.74 -4.58
C ARG A 50 -4.63 23.81 -4.73
N ASP A 51 -4.88 22.51 -4.89
CA ASP A 51 -3.82 21.51 -4.99
C ASP A 51 -3.21 21.48 -6.39
N SER A 52 -4.03 21.62 -7.45
CA SER A 52 -3.57 21.70 -8.83
C SER A 52 -3.34 23.13 -9.33
N GLU A 53 -3.87 24.14 -8.60
CA GLU A 53 -3.92 25.54 -9.01
C GLU A 53 -4.66 25.74 -10.35
N ASP A 54 -5.69 24.90 -10.59
CA ASP A 54 -6.53 24.91 -11.79
C ASP A 54 -7.95 25.40 -11.49
N PHE A 55 -8.58 26.01 -12.52
CA PHE A 55 -10.00 26.25 -12.53
C PHE A 55 -10.75 25.13 -13.25
N TYR A 56 -11.85 24.70 -12.65
CA TYR A 56 -12.77 23.68 -13.18
C TYR A 56 -14.14 24.25 -13.42
N VAL A 57 -14.68 24.10 -14.62
CA VAL A 57 -16.02 24.56 -14.98
C VAL A 57 -17.07 23.64 -14.37
N ARG A 58 -17.66 24.03 -13.23
CA ARG A 58 -18.69 23.24 -12.55
C ARG A 58 -20.04 23.30 -13.24
N THR A 59 -20.41 24.44 -13.73
CA THR A 59 -21.62 24.63 -14.58
C THR A 59 -21.40 25.77 -15.55
N SER A 60 -22.07 25.68 -16.69
CA SER A 60 -22.10 26.76 -17.69
C SER A 60 -23.42 26.70 -18.45
N THR A 61 -24.01 27.85 -18.76
CA THR A 61 -25.17 27.94 -19.64
C THR A 61 -24.78 27.80 -21.12
N LEU A 62 -23.48 27.76 -21.45
CA LEU A 62 -23.02 27.27 -22.75
C LEU A 62 -23.34 25.78 -22.84
N ARG A 63 -24.12 25.39 -23.87
CA ARG A 63 -24.37 23.97 -24.12
C ARG A 63 -23.04 23.31 -24.52
N ALA A 64 -22.46 22.59 -23.59
CA ALA A 64 -21.45 21.60 -23.94
C ALA A 64 -22.14 20.44 -24.70
N ALA A 65 -21.52 19.95 -25.76
CA ALA A 65 -22.00 18.76 -26.45
C ALA A 65 -22.00 17.58 -25.42
N PRO A 66 -22.98 16.67 -25.49
CA PRO A 66 -22.97 15.49 -24.65
C PRO A 66 -21.64 14.72 -24.85
N GLY A 67 -20.89 14.49 -23.77
CA GLY A 67 -19.59 13.82 -23.81
C GLY A 67 -18.39 14.74 -24.06
N ALA A 68 -18.55 16.07 -24.00
CA ALA A 68 -17.41 16.99 -23.96
C ALA A 68 -16.54 16.71 -22.70
N PRO A 69 -15.19 16.64 -22.85
CA PRO A 69 -14.32 16.48 -21.71
C PRO A 69 -14.51 17.61 -20.72
N GLU A 70 -14.37 17.30 -19.44
CA GLU A 70 -14.40 18.27 -18.36
C GLU A 70 -13.43 19.42 -18.66
N PHE A 71 -13.97 20.64 -18.71
CA PHE A 71 -13.18 21.78 -19.11
C PHE A 71 -12.48 22.35 -17.87
N HIS A 72 -11.16 22.24 -17.83
CA HIS A 72 -10.31 22.87 -16.85
C HIS A 72 -9.17 23.62 -17.53
N PHE A 73 -8.59 24.56 -16.80
CA PHE A 73 -7.43 25.33 -17.29
C PHE A 73 -6.60 25.84 -16.09
N PRO A 74 -5.28 26.00 -16.26
CA PRO A 74 -4.42 26.56 -15.22
C PRO A 74 -4.88 27.95 -14.82
N ALA A 75 -4.85 28.24 -13.52
CA ALA A 75 -5.21 29.55 -13.01
C ALA A 75 -4.16 30.60 -13.37
N GLU A 76 -2.90 30.22 -13.45
CA GLU A 76 -1.75 31.11 -13.65
C GLU A 76 -1.94 32.09 -14.83
N GLY A 77 -1.88 33.37 -14.49
CA GLY A 77 -1.98 34.47 -15.48
C GLY A 77 -3.39 34.72 -16.03
N THR A 78 -4.43 34.11 -15.44
CA THR A 78 -5.81 34.33 -15.85
C THR A 78 -6.44 35.53 -15.11
N LEU A 79 -7.50 36.07 -15.70
CA LEU A 79 -8.28 37.16 -15.04
C LEU A 79 -9.12 36.62 -13.87
N GLU A 80 -9.48 35.34 -13.95
CA GLU A 80 -10.15 34.61 -12.90
C GLU A 80 -9.26 34.52 -11.64
N GLU A 81 -7.96 34.22 -11.81
CA GLU A 81 -6.98 34.23 -10.72
C GLU A 81 -6.82 35.63 -10.13
N LEU A 82 -6.73 36.66 -10.97
CA LEU A 82 -6.64 38.06 -10.51
C LEU A 82 -7.86 38.47 -9.69
N SER A 83 -9.07 38.03 -10.09
CA SER A 83 -10.29 38.29 -9.35
C SER A 83 -10.27 37.64 -7.96
N LEU A 84 -9.74 36.40 -7.85
CA LEU A 84 -9.59 35.74 -6.55
C LEU A 84 -8.51 36.37 -5.68
N ALA A 85 -7.37 36.71 -6.26
CA ALA A 85 -6.23 37.31 -5.53
C ALA A 85 -6.58 38.70 -4.97
N GLU A 86 -7.25 39.54 -5.77
CA GLU A 86 -7.69 40.86 -5.35
C GLU A 86 -8.99 40.88 -4.55
N GLN A 87 -9.68 39.72 -4.47
CA GLN A 87 -10.95 39.53 -3.76
C GLN A 87 -12.03 40.57 -4.17
N ARG A 88 -12.00 40.99 -5.43
CA ARG A 88 -12.94 41.99 -5.96
C ARG A 88 -13.47 41.58 -7.34
N PRO A 89 -14.66 42.02 -7.71
CA PRO A 89 -15.20 41.84 -9.04
C PRO A 89 -14.33 42.51 -10.10
N ILE A 90 -14.15 41.83 -11.25
CA ILE A 90 -13.50 42.36 -12.45
C ILE A 90 -14.57 42.57 -13.51
N VAL A 91 -14.61 43.75 -14.10
CA VAL A 91 -15.52 44.14 -15.17
C VAL A 91 -14.72 44.48 -16.41
N LEU A 92 -14.94 43.72 -17.49
CA LEU A 92 -14.28 43.94 -18.77
C LEU A 92 -15.31 44.34 -19.82
N SER A 93 -15.32 45.64 -20.17
CA SER A 93 -16.07 46.16 -21.31
C SER A 93 -15.20 46.24 -22.55
N GLU A 94 -15.84 46.37 -23.76
CA GLU A 94 -15.16 46.48 -25.02
C GLU A 94 -14.16 47.65 -25.02
N GLY A 95 -13.02 47.62 -25.32
CA GLY A 95 -11.95 48.64 -25.26
C GLY A 95 -10.92 48.47 -24.14
N LYS A 96 -11.18 47.57 -23.19
CA LYS A 96 -10.21 47.18 -22.14
C LYS A 96 -9.73 45.73 -22.26
N ARG A 97 -9.95 45.11 -23.44
CA ARG A 97 -9.64 43.68 -23.65
C ARG A 97 -8.32 43.51 -24.38
N PRO A 98 -7.61 42.40 -24.10
CA PRO A 98 -6.52 41.95 -24.96
C PRO A 98 -7.04 41.65 -26.38
N GLU A 99 -6.32 42.03 -27.40
CA GLU A 99 -6.68 41.82 -28.84
C GLU A 99 -6.95 40.35 -29.24
N THR A 100 -6.55 39.40 -28.40
CA THR A 100 -6.75 37.96 -28.59
C THR A 100 -8.14 37.45 -28.17
N SER A 101 -8.96 38.27 -27.50
CA SER A 101 -10.28 37.87 -26.95
C SER A 101 -11.35 37.84 -28.07
N ARG A 102 -11.80 36.64 -28.47
CA ARG A 102 -12.93 36.43 -29.41
C ARG A 102 -14.33 36.60 -28.77
N ARG A 103 -14.43 36.97 -27.51
CA ARG A 103 -15.70 37.09 -26.75
C ARG A 103 -16.35 38.43 -27.05
N ARG A 104 -17.62 38.44 -27.47
CA ARG A 104 -18.46 39.65 -27.59
C ARG A 104 -19.22 39.89 -26.30
N GLY A 105 -19.63 41.14 -26.01
CA GLY A 105 -20.41 41.51 -24.81
C GLY A 105 -19.51 41.82 -23.59
N THR A 106 -20.05 42.36 -22.50
CA THR A 106 -19.33 42.65 -21.25
C THR A 106 -19.12 41.37 -20.45
N VAL A 107 -17.91 41.17 -19.91
CA VAL A 107 -17.58 40.03 -19.03
C VAL A 107 -17.41 40.55 -17.59
N LEU A 108 -18.13 39.92 -16.66
CA LEU A 108 -18.06 40.14 -15.22
C LEU A 108 -17.49 38.89 -14.57
N MET A 109 -16.57 39.05 -13.65
CA MET A 109 -15.99 37.99 -12.84
C MET A 109 -16.17 38.37 -11.37
N PHE A 110 -16.80 37.49 -10.60
CA PHE A 110 -17.01 37.66 -9.17
C PHE A 110 -16.32 36.55 -8.40
N PRO A 111 -15.41 36.88 -7.48
CA PRO A 111 -14.76 35.88 -6.66
C PRO A 111 -15.75 35.22 -5.72
N LEU A 112 -15.72 33.92 -5.62
CA LEU A 112 -16.52 33.14 -4.68
C LEU A 112 -15.65 32.83 -3.45
N LEU A 113 -15.88 33.59 -2.38
CA LEU A 113 -15.09 33.49 -1.16
C LEU A 113 -15.98 32.96 -0.03
N SER A 114 -15.53 32.00 0.72
CA SER A 114 -16.20 31.52 1.92
C SER A 114 -15.25 31.58 3.11
N SER A 115 -15.60 32.32 4.15
CA SER A 115 -14.74 32.57 5.31
C SER A 115 -13.36 33.17 4.95
N GLY A 116 -13.29 33.96 3.89
CA GLY A 116 -12.05 34.58 3.38
C GLY A 116 -11.22 33.66 2.46
N GLU A 117 -11.64 32.42 2.26
CA GLU A 117 -10.94 31.45 1.44
C GLU A 117 -11.50 31.39 0.02
N PRO A 118 -10.65 31.41 -1.02
CA PRO A 118 -11.07 31.33 -2.40
C PRO A 118 -11.59 29.93 -2.75
N ASN A 119 -12.83 29.84 -3.27
CA ASN A 119 -13.48 28.61 -3.70
C ASN A 119 -13.69 28.56 -5.21
N GLY A 120 -13.67 29.73 -5.89
CA GLY A 120 -13.90 29.77 -7.32
C GLY A 120 -14.31 31.18 -7.81
N VAL A 121 -14.83 31.23 -9.04
CA VAL A 121 -15.24 32.47 -9.70
C VAL A 121 -16.58 32.27 -10.41
N LEU A 122 -17.52 33.21 -10.24
CA LEU A 122 -18.69 33.31 -11.08
C LEU A 122 -18.34 34.21 -12.28
N VAL A 123 -18.41 33.64 -13.48
CA VAL A 123 -18.17 34.37 -14.74
C VAL A 123 -19.50 34.59 -15.44
N VAL A 124 -19.81 35.84 -15.72
CA VAL A 124 -21.00 36.26 -16.46
C VAL A 124 -20.59 37.02 -17.70
N GLN A 125 -21.05 36.54 -18.86
CA GLN A 125 -20.83 37.22 -20.15
C GLN A 125 -22.19 37.61 -20.72
N THR A 126 -22.41 38.92 -20.91
CA THR A 126 -23.64 39.44 -21.50
C THR A 126 -23.63 39.37 -23.03
N VAL A 127 -24.83 39.37 -23.61
CA VAL A 127 -24.98 39.44 -25.08
C VAL A 127 -24.83 40.83 -25.61
N THR A 128 -25.25 41.84 -24.83
CA THR A 128 -25.21 43.25 -25.19
C THR A 128 -23.87 43.88 -24.87
N GLU A 129 -23.35 44.64 -25.81
CA GLU A 129 -22.18 45.49 -25.65
C GLU A 129 -22.61 46.79 -24.94
N GLY A 130 -21.80 47.19 -23.94
CA GLY A 130 -22.03 48.45 -23.22
C GLY A 130 -21.84 48.30 -21.71
N GLU A 131 -22.00 49.45 -21.01
CA GLU A 131 -21.96 49.48 -19.55
C GLU A 131 -23.21 48.81 -18.97
N ILE A 132 -22.99 47.92 -18.00
CA ILE A 132 -24.09 47.30 -17.26
C ILE A 132 -24.62 48.34 -16.25
N PRO A 133 -25.93 48.56 -16.19
CA PRO A 133 -26.52 49.47 -15.20
C PRO A 133 -26.09 49.07 -13.77
N GLU A 134 -25.77 50.05 -12.94
CA GLU A 134 -25.29 49.87 -11.57
C GLU A 134 -26.25 49.04 -10.72
N GLU A 135 -27.57 49.20 -10.93
CA GLU A 135 -28.60 48.37 -10.31
C GLU A 135 -28.44 46.86 -10.64
N LYS A 136 -28.15 46.55 -11.90
CA LYS A 136 -27.91 45.14 -12.31
C LYS A 136 -26.63 44.60 -11.72
N LEU A 137 -25.57 45.40 -11.70
CA LEU A 137 -24.29 45.00 -11.11
C LEU A 137 -24.42 44.69 -9.63
N SER A 138 -25.16 45.52 -8.86
CA SER A 138 -25.47 45.29 -7.45
C SER A 138 -26.18 43.94 -7.24
N VAL A 139 -27.21 43.66 -8.03
CA VAL A 139 -27.97 42.38 -7.92
C VAL A 139 -27.11 41.16 -8.23
N VAL A 140 -26.23 41.25 -9.25
CA VAL A 140 -25.29 40.14 -9.55
C VAL A 140 -24.27 39.98 -8.44
N THR A 141 -23.81 41.07 -7.82
CA THR A 141 -22.91 41.02 -6.67
C THR A 141 -23.55 40.29 -5.48
N ASP A 142 -24.80 40.69 -5.13
CA ASP A 142 -25.55 40.03 -4.06
C ASP A 142 -25.78 38.52 -4.34
N ALA A 143 -26.13 38.22 -5.59
CA ALA A 143 -26.27 36.82 -6.05
C ALA A 143 -24.97 36.05 -5.97
N ALA A 144 -23.82 36.64 -6.29
CA ALA A 144 -22.51 36.03 -6.16
C ALA A 144 -22.15 35.74 -4.71
N VAL A 145 -22.53 36.61 -3.77
CA VAL A 145 -22.37 36.37 -2.32
C VAL A 145 -23.19 35.16 -1.87
N LEU A 146 -24.48 35.09 -2.25
CA LEU A 146 -25.33 33.94 -1.93
C LEU A 146 -24.79 32.61 -2.54
N LEU A 147 -24.30 32.70 -3.78
CA LEU A 147 -23.68 31.58 -4.44
C LEU A 147 -22.40 31.14 -3.72
N SER A 148 -21.57 32.09 -3.31
CA SER A 148 -20.34 31.82 -2.57
C SER A 148 -20.59 31.06 -1.28
N ASP A 149 -21.60 31.47 -0.52
CA ASP A 149 -22.01 30.79 0.71
C ASP A 149 -22.50 29.36 0.41
N ALA A 150 -23.36 29.19 -0.59
CA ALA A 150 -23.89 27.88 -0.98
C ALA A 150 -22.80 26.91 -1.45
N VAL A 151 -21.87 27.41 -2.26
CA VAL A 151 -20.69 26.63 -2.72
C VAL A 151 -19.79 26.27 -1.54
N GLY A 152 -19.46 27.25 -0.69
CA GLY A 152 -18.60 27.03 0.45
C GLY A 152 -19.16 26.04 1.47
N VAL A 153 -20.47 26.08 1.74
CA VAL A 153 -21.14 25.09 2.60
C VAL A 153 -21.06 23.71 1.98
N SER A 154 -21.42 23.55 0.70
CA SER A 154 -21.39 22.25 0.02
C SER A 154 -20.00 21.65 -0.03
N LEU A 155 -18.97 22.43 -0.35
CA LEU A 155 -17.57 21.95 -0.35
C LEU A 155 -17.12 21.50 1.04
N ARG A 156 -17.51 22.19 2.09
CA ARG A 156 -17.22 21.79 3.48
C ARG A 156 -17.94 20.52 3.89
N GLU A 157 -19.21 20.38 3.54
CA GLU A 157 -20.02 19.19 3.83
C GLU A 157 -19.46 17.95 3.10
N GLU A 158 -19.15 18.07 1.81
CA GLU A 158 -18.53 17.00 1.03
C GLU A 158 -17.18 16.59 1.62
N SER A 159 -16.32 17.56 1.94
CA SER A 159 -15.01 17.30 2.55
C SER A 159 -15.13 16.66 3.93
N ALA A 160 -16.08 17.12 4.77
CA ALA A 160 -16.29 16.55 6.10
C ALA A 160 -16.80 15.12 6.05
N ALA A 161 -17.76 14.81 5.15
CA ALA A 161 -18.29 13.47 4.95
C ALA A 161 -17.19 12.51 4.48
N LEU A 162 -16.38 12.94 3.51
CA LEU A 162 -15.26 12.16 3.00
C LEU A 162 -14.20 11.88 4.08
N ARG A 163 -13.86 12.91 4.88
CA ARG A 163 -12.93 12.75 6.02
C ARG A 163 -13.42 11.76 7.05
N MET A 164 -14.72 11.81 7.41
CA MET A 164 -15.29 10.86 8.38
C MET A 164 -15.23 9.42 7.87
N THR A 165 -15.55 9.18 6.59
CA THR A 165 -15.46 7.88 5.97
C THR A 165 -14.02 7.35 5.95
N LYS A 166 -13.05 8.20 5.59
CA LYS A 166 -11.63 7.84 5.61
C LYS A 166 -11.12 7.52 7.02
N ILE A 167 -11.52 8.31 8.03
CA ILE A 167 -11.13 8.05 9.43
C ILE A 167 -11.71 6.73 9.93
N ALA A 168 -12.97 6.42 9.62
CA ALA A 168 -13.60 5.16 9.98
C ALA A 168 -12.86 3.97 9.34
N ALA A 169 -12.55 4.05 8.04
CA ALA A 169 -11.79 3.04 7.32
C ALA A 169 -10.37 2.84 7.90
N ILE A 170 -9.68 3.92 8.28
CA ILE A 170 -8.35 3.84 8.92
C ILE A 170 -8.43 3.12 10.26
N ASN A 171 -9.42 3.43 11.10
CA ASN A 171 -9.57 2.81 12.40
C ASN A 171 -9.90 1.32 12.28
N GLU A 172 -10.80 0.94 11.39
CA GLU A 172 -11.14 -0.46 11.13
C GLU A 172 -9.94 -1.24 10.59
N ALA A 173 -9.26 -0.71 9.58
CA ALA A 173 -8.04 -1.29 9.03
C ALA A 173 -6.94 -1.40 10.10
N GLY A 174 -6.78 -0.37 10.95
CA GLY A 174 -5.78 -0.34 12.02
C GLY A 174 -5.98 -1.45 13.04
N ILE A 175 -7.21 -1.72 13.47
CA ILE A 175 -7.52 -2.81 14.40
C ILE A 175 -7.15 -4.17 13.79
N ASN A 176 -7.53 -4.41 12.53
CA ASN A 176 -7.25 -5.66 11.83
C ASN A 176 -5.73 -5.88 11.64
N ILE A 177 -5.00 -4.82 11.32
CA ILE A 177 -3.56 -4.84 11.11
C ILE A 177 -2.82 -5.15 12.41
N ILE A 178 -3.13 -4.47 13.53
CA ILE A 178 -2.45 -4.65 14.81
C ILE A 178 -2.64 -6.06 15.39
N SER A 179 -3.76 -6.71 15.12
CA SER A 179 -4.06 -8.06 15.61
C SER A 179 -3.37 -9.17 14.81
N THR A 180 -2.71 -8.85 13.68
CA THR A 180 -2.11 -9.84 12.77
C THR A 180 -0.60 -9.95 13.03
N LEU A 181 -0.14 -11.17 13.43
CA LEU A 181 1.28 -11.47 13.70
C LEU A 181 2.00 -12.15 12.51
N ASP A 182 1.28 -12.71 11.57
CA ASP A 182 1.83 -13.25 10.33
C ASP A 182 2.21 -12.10 9.39
N LEU A 183 3.50 -11.95 9.11
CA LEU A 183 4.02 -10.83 8.32
C LEU A 183 3.46 -10.82 6.89
N SER A 184 3.34 -11.97 6.23
CA SER A 184 2.83 -12.03 4.86
C SER A 184 1.36 -11.61 4.79
N ARG A 185 0.55 -12.13 5.71
CA ARG A 185 -0.87 -11.75 5.85
C ARG A 185 -1.03 -10.28 6.22
N LEU A 186 -0.18 -9.77 7.12
CA LEU A 186 -0.15 -8.37 7.52
C LEU A 186 0.14 -7.45 6.34
N LEU A 187 1.19 -7.72 5.56
CA LEU A 187 1.56 -6.89 4.41
C LEU A 187 0.45 -6.85 3.36
N LYS A 188 -0.21 -7.99 3.13
CA LYS A 188 -1.37 -8.04 2.23
C LYS A 188 -2.53 -7.17 2.74
N LEU A 189 -2.82 -7.20 4.05
CA LEU A 189 -3.83 -6.31 4.66
C LEU A 189 -3.42 -4.84 4.53
N VAL A 190 -2.15 -4.52 4.75
CA VAL A 190 -1.63 -3.15 4.59
C VAL A 190 -1.80 -2.67 3.15
N ALA A 191 -1.41 -3.48 2.15
CA ALA A 191 -1.52 -3.12 0.73
C ALA A 191 -2.96 -2.90 0.30
N THR A 192 -3.88 -3.81 0.66
CA THR A 192 -5.30 -3.68 0.33
C THR A 192 -5.96 -2.50 1.01
N SER A 193 -5.64 -2.27 2.30
CA SER A 193 -6.17 -1.12 3.05
C SER A 193 -5.64 0.21 2.53
N ALA A 194 -4.36 0.27 2.15
CA ALA A 194 -3.77 1.45 1.54
C ALA A 194 -4.50 1.85 0.25
N CYS A 195 -4.75 0.89 -0.65
CA CYS A 195 -5.52 1.14 -1.86
C CYS A 195 -6.95 1.58 -1.57
N LEU A 196 -7.62 0.98 -0.58
CA LEU A 196 -8.98 1.34 -0.21
C LEU A 196 -9.07 2.75 0.38
N ILE A 197 -8.19 3.10 1.33
CA ILE A 197 -8.18 4.39 2.03
C ILE A 197 -7.85 5.55 1.08
N LEU A 198 -6.93 5.32 0.15
CA LEU A 198 -6.45 6.34 -0.79
C LEU A 198 -7.11 6.26 -2.16
N GLU A 199 -8.05 5.30 -2.31
CA GLU A 199 -8.79 5.08 -3.56
C GLU A 199 -7.82 4.91 -4.74
N ALA A 200 -6.83 4.03 -4.56
CA ALA A 200 -5.77 3.77 -5.50
C ALA A 200 -5.90 2.38 -6.15
N GLU A 201 -5.42 2.24 -7.38
CA GLU A 201 -5.49 0.99 -8.13
C GLU A 201 -4.45 -0.03 -7.65
N THR A 202 -3.25 0.44 -7.34
CA THR A 202 -2.12 -0.45 -7.08
C THR A 202 -1.30 0.01 -5.87
N CYS A 203 -0.79 -0.96 -5.12
CA CYS A 203 0.13 -0.76 -4.01
C CYS A 203 1.32 -1.71 -4.10
N VAL A 204 2.53 -1.23 -3.82
CA VAL A 204 3.76 -2.01 -3.70
C VAL A 204 4.39 -1.76 -2.34
N ILE A 205 4.75 -2.83 -1.63
CA ILE A 205 5.44 -2.74 -0.34
C ILE A 205 6.83 -3.37 -0.47
N ARG A 206 7.85 -2.59 -0.11
CA ARG A 206 9.23 -3.08 0.04
C ARG A 206 9.63 -3.07 1.51
N LEU A 207 10.34 -4.08 1.92
CA LEU A 207 11.00 -4.13 3.22
C LEU A 207 12.49 -4.36 3.07
N LEU A 208 13.24 -3.83 4.02
CA LEU A 208 14.67 -4.08 4.18
C LEU A 208 14.89 -5.56 4.52
N ASP A 209 15.69 -6.23 3.74
CA ASP A 209 16.18 -7.56 4.05
C ASP A 209 17.45 -7.43 4.91
N PRO A 210 17.41 -7.88 6.17
CA PRO A 210 18.53 -7.69 7.08
C PRO A 210 19.79 -8.50 6.70
N GLU A 211 19.65 -9.56 5.90
CA GLU A 211 20.79 -10.39 5.48
C GLU A 211 21.51 -9.76 4.29
N THR A 212 20.77 -9.18 3.35
CA THR A 212 21.34 -8.61 2.13
C THR A 212 21.51 -7.09 2.17
N GLY A 213 20.88 -6.40 3.14
CA GLY A 213 20.84 -4.94 3.24
C GLY A 213 20.07 -4.26 2.10
N LYS A 214 19.23 -5.00 1.36
CA LYS A 214 18.48 -4.49 0.20
C LYS A 214 16.99 -4.39 0.48
N TYR A 215 16.35 -3.37 -0.10
CA TYR A 215 14.90 -3.21 -0.06
C TYR A 215 14.24 -4.05 -1.16
N GLY A 216 13.76 -5.22 -0.78
CA GLY A 216 13.07 -6.16 -1.67
C GLY A 216 11.55 -5.97 -1.67
N ILE A 217 10.87 -6.23 -2.80
CA ILE A 217 9.41 -6.29 -2.84
C ILE A 217 8.96 -7.47 -1.99
N ARG A 218 8.07 -7.23 -1.03
CA ARG A 218 7.50 -8.24 -0.13
C ARG A 218 6.03 -8.51 -0.41
N GLU A 219 5.31 -7.48 -0.86
CA GLU A 219 3.89 -7.59 -1.20
C GLU A 219 3.52 -6.58 -2.28
N TYR A 220 2.50 -6.88 -3.05
CA TYR A 220 1.87 -5.97 -3.99
C TYR A 220 0.39 -6.29 -4.18
N TYR A 221 -0.40 -5.29 -4.58
CA TYR A 221 -1.82 -5.42 -4.81
C TYR A 221 -2.24 -4.65 -6.08
N GLY A 222 -3.25 -5.15 -6.82
CA GLY A 222 -3.89 -4.45 -7.94
C GLY A 222 -3.23 -4.64 -9.32
N MET A 223 -2.17 -5.44 -9.45
CA MET A 223 -1.48 -5.64 -10.74
C MET A 223 -2.17 -6.63 -11.65
N LYS A 224 -2.26 -6.30 -12.94
CA LYS A 224 -3.05 -7.05 -13.93
C LYS A 224 -2.23 -8.06 -14.74
N THR A 225 -1.02 -7.72 -15.21
CA THR A 225 -0.20 -8.58 -16.08
C THR A 225 1.29 -8.59 -15.68
N GLU A 226 2.05 -9.64 -16.07
CA GLU A 226 3.51 -9.73 -15.78
C GLU A 226 4.33 -8.62 -16.47
N GLY A 227 3.91 -8.15 -17.66
CA GLY A 227 4.61 -7.08 -18.38
C GLY A 227 4.48 -5.73 -17.68
N GLU A 228 3.26 -5.37 -17.29
CA GLU A 228 2.95 -4.15 -16.54
C GLU A 228 3.67 -4.11 -15.18
N GLN A 229 3.82 -5.25 -14.52
CA GLN A 229 4.53 -5.36 -13.25
C GLN A 229 5.98 -4.89 -13.33
N LYS A 230 6.70 -5.25 -14.41
CA LYS A 230 8.12 -4.93 -14.53
C LYS A 230 8.36 -3.42 -14.59
N ASP A 231 7.58 -2.73 -15.40
CA ASP A 231 7.74 -1.28 -15.60
C ASP A 231 7.26 -0.50 -14.37
N LEU A 232 6.18 -0.97 -13.73
CA LEU A 232 5.70 -0.40 -12.47
C LEU A 232 6.74 -0.58 -11.34
N PHE A 233 7.41 -1.73 -11.26
CA PHE A 233 8.49 -1.96 -10.29
C PHE A 233 9.73 -1.11 -10.56
N LEU A 234 9.98 -0.70 -11.80
CA LEU A 234 11.03 0.25 -12.13
C LEU A 234 10.67 1.66 -11.68
N MET A 235 9.43 2.08 -11.92
CA MET A 235 8.90 3.36 -11.43
C MET A 235 8.93 3.42 -9.90
N ASP A 236 8.45 2.38 -9.22
CA ASP A 236 8.52 2.22 -7.78
C ASP A 236 9.96 2.30 -7.26
N LYS A 237 10.90 1.57 -7.86
CA LYS A 237 12.32 1.59 -7.46
C LYS A 237 12.91 3.00 -7.53
N LYS A 238 12.50 3.81 -8.51
CA LYS A 238 12.93 5.19 -8.62
C LYS A 238 12.41 6.03 -7.45
N ALA A 239 11.10 5.95 -7.13
CA ALA A 239 10.50 6.65 -6.01
C ALA A 239 11.15 6.24 -4.67
N VAL A 240 11.33 4.94 -4.45
CA VAL A 240 12.02 4.39 -3.28
C VAL A 240 13.43 4.93 -3.14
N THR A 241 14.19 5.03 -4.25
CA THR A 241 15.55 5.58 -4.23
C THR A 241 15.58 7.04 -3.76
N ILE A 242 14.57 7.82 -4.10
CA ILE A 242 14.44 9.22 -3.68
C ILE A 242 14.14 9.30 -2.18
N VAL A 243 13.18 8.50 -1.68
CA VAL A 243 12.84 8.42 -0.25
C VAL A 243 14.04 7.98 0.58
N LEU A 244 14.78 6.97 0.13
CA LEU A 244 15.96 6.47 0.84
C LEU A 244 17.14 7.46 0.85
N LYS A 245 17.12 8.49 0.00
CA LYS A 245 18.10 9.60 0.03
C LYS A 245 17.75 10.70 1.00
N GLY A 246 16.63 10.60 1.70
CA GLY A 246 16.23 11.51 2.76
C GLY A 246 14.98 12.35 2.46
N GLU A 247 14.37 12.19 1.30
CA GLU A 247 13.09 12.85 1.03
C GLU A 247 11.98 12.22 1.90
N PRO A 248 11.12 13.02 2.56
CA PRO A 248 10.10 12.52 3.46
C PRO A 248 9.01 11.72 2.73
N SER A 249 8.79 11.99 1.46
CA SER A 249 7.88 11.29 0.57
C SER A 249 8.13 11.70 -0.88
N VAL A 250 7.61 10.91 -1.81
CA VAL A 250 7.55 11.27 -3.24
C VAL A 250 6.09 11.35 -3.64
N LEU A 251 5.70 12.45 -4.25
CA LEU A 251 4.36 12.67 -4.79
C LEU A 251 4.50 13.05 -6.27
N VAL A 252 3.88 12.25 -7.14
CA VAL A 252 3.81 12.50 -8.58
C VAL A 252 2.34 12.67 -8.93
N ARG A 253 1.95 13.88 -9.29
CA ARG A 253 0.55 14.22 -9.60
C ARG A 253 0.17 13.83 -11.02
N ASP A 254 1.10 14.01 -11.97
CA ASP A 254 0.96 13.55 -13.35
C ASP A 254 2.35 13.26 -13.93
N ALA A 255 2.66 11.98 -14.14
CA ALA A 255 3.95 11.55 -14.65
C ALA A 255 4.25 12.11 -16.05
N SER A 256 3.22 12.43 -16.85
CA SER A 256 3.40 13.01 -18.18
C SER A 256 3.88 14.47 -18.13
N GLN A 257 3.54 15.19 -17.10
CA GLN A 257 3.85 16.60 -16.93
C GLN A 257 5.12 16.83 -16.10
N GLU A 258 5.40 15.95 -15.14
CA GLU A 258 6.51 16.15 -14.21
C GLU A 258 7.87 15.79 -14.82
N PRO A 259 8.85 16.74 -14.78
CA PRO A 259 10.21 16.46 -15.24
C PRO A 259 10.82 15.27 -14.49
N GLY A 260 11.40 14.35 -15.26
CA GLY A 260 12.01 13.14 -14.70
C GLY A 260 11.06 11.94 -14.51
N TRP A 261 9.74 12.09 -14.68
CA TRP A 261 8.78 10.99 -14.63
C TRP A 261 8.14 10.67 -15.97
N ARG A 262 8.38 11.47 -17.00
CA ARG A 262 7.78 11.33 -18.34
C ARG A 262 7.99 9.97 -18.99
N ASP A 263 9.12 9.32 -18.73
CA ASP A 263 9.39 7.96 -19.23
C ASP A 263 8.41 6.91 -18.70
N PHE A 264 7.71 7.23 -17.61
CA PHE A 264 6.72 6.36 -16.95
C PHE A 264 5.27 6.78 -17.22
N ALA A 265 5.00 7.78 -18.06
CA ALA A 265 3.66 8.29 -18.34
C ALA A 265 2.69 7.21 -18.88
N GLY A 266 3.21 6.17 -19.55
CA GLY A 266 2.42 5.01 -20.01
C GLY A 266 2.33 3.87 -18.99
N VAL A 267 3.00 3.97 -17.84
CA VAL A 267 3.03 2.94 -16.79
C VAL A 267 2.01 3.24 -15.71
N ALA A 268 2.11 4.42 -15.11
CA ALA A 268 1.16 4.96 -14.15
C ALA A 268 1.13 6.48 -14.26
N ARG A 269 -0.05 7.07 -14.10
CA ARG A 269 -0.22 8.51 -14.16
C ARG A 269 0.17 9.20 -12.86
N THR A 270 -0.24 8.65 -11.74
CA THR A 270 -0.03 9.23 -10.42
C THR A 270 0.67 8.27 -9.47
N LEU A 271 1.50 8.79 -8.58
CA LEU A 271 2.23 7.98 -7.61
C LEU A 271 2.39 8.74 -6.29
N ALA A 272 2.29 8.02 -5.18
CA ALA A 272 2.75 8.48 -3.88
C ALA A 272 3.59 7.39 -3.21
N CYS A 273 4.81 7.72 -2.79
CA CYS A 273 5.71 6.80 -2.08
C CYS A 273 6.08 7.40 -0.73
N VAL A 274 5.92 6.61 0.32
CA VAL A 274 6.21 7.01 1.70
C VAL A 274 7.04 5.95 2.40
N PRO A 275 7.94 6.33 3.33
CA PRO A 275 8.69 5.38 4.12
C PRO A 275 7.82 4.71 5.20
N LEU A 276 8.16 3.47 5.52
CA LEU A 276 7.73 2.77 6.73
C LEU A 276 8.87 2.81 7.75
N HIS A 277 8.63 3.39 8.91
CA HIS A 277 9.64 3.52 9.95
C HIS A 277 9.50 2.43 11.03
N GLY A 278 10.64 2.09 11.67
CA GLY A 278 10.67 1.26 12.86
C GLY A 278 11.95 1.54 13.64
N GLU A 279 11.79 1.75 14.95
CA GLU A 279 12.91 2.02 15.89
C GLU A 279 13.85 3.17 15.42
N GLY A 280 13.32 4.15 14.66
CA GLY A 280 14.06 5.30 14.18
C GLY A 280 14.71 5.15 12.81
N GLU A 281 14.63 3.96 12.19
CA GLU A 281 15.15 3.69 10.86
C GLU A 281 14.05 3.41 9.84
N ILE A 282 14.35 3.49 8.53
CA ILE A 282 13.43 3.12 7.47
C ILE A 282 13.46 1.60 7.32
N LEU A 283 12.38 0.93 7.75
CA LEU A 283 12.18 -0.51 7.59
C LEU A 283 11.78 -0.89 6.16
N GLY A 284 11.13 0.04 5.46
CA GLY A 284 10.60 -0.22 4.14
C GLY A 284 9.94 1.00 3.52
N THR A 285 9.21 0.77 2.45
CA THR A 285 8.43 1.79 1.74
C THR A 285 7.08 1.23 1.30
N VAL A 286 6.08 2.09 1.24
CA VAL A 286 4.79 1.81 0.62
C VAL A 286 4.60 2.80 -0.52
N THR A 287 4.45 2.28 -1.72
CA THR A 287 4.18 3.05 -2.93
C THR A 287 2.80 2.71 -3.44
N ILE A 288 2.00 3.72 -3.71
CA ILE A 288 0.65 3.61 -4.29
C ILE A 288 0.62 4.29 -5.63
N PHE A 289 -0.19 3.75 -6.54
CA PHE A 289 -0.27 4.19 -7.93
C PHE A 289 -1.72 4.37 -8.35
N ASP A 290 -1.94 5.31 -9.24
CA ASP A 290 -3.18 5.58 -9.94
C ASP A 290 -4.39 5.69 -9.04
N LYS A 291 -4.66 6.93 -8.63
CA LYS A 291 -5.86 7.24 -7.88
C LYS A 291 -7.08 7.06 -8.77
N PHE A 292 -8.10 6.36 -8.29
CA PHE A 292 -9.35 6.18 -9.03
C PHE A 292 -9.98 7.53 -9.36
N PRO A 293 -10.46 7.71 -10.58
CA PRO A 293 -11.18 8.91 -10.94
C PRO A 293 -12.48 8.98 -10.12
N HIS A 294 -12.59 9.99 -9.28
CA HIS A 294 -13.86 10.33 -8.69
C HIS A 294 -14.78 10.90 -9.77
N LYS A 295 -16.10 10.74 -9.58
CA LYS A 295 -17.11 11.45 -10.38
C LYS A 295 -17.08 12.97 -10.16
N THR A 296 -16.08 13.47 -9.45
CA THR A 296 -15.83 14.89 -9.21
C THR A 296 -15.03 15.48 -10.35
N PHE A 297 -15.22 16.76 -10.60
CA PHE A 297 -14.65 17.53 -11.71
C PHE A 297 -13.12 17.71 -11.68
N PHE A 298 -12.46 17.19 -10.66
CA PHE A 298 -11.01 17.30 -10.52
C PHE A 298 -10.32 16.03 -10.98
N PRO A 299 -9.26 16.10 -11.82
CA PRO A 299 -8.48 14.92 -12.16
C PRO A 299 -7.94 14.31 -10.88
N SER A 300 -8.19 13.02 -10.71
CA SER A 300 -7.79 12.32 -9.51
C SER A 300 -6.28 12.21 -9.47
N SER A 301 -5.64 12.99 -8.63
CA SER A 301 -4.24 12.88 -8.26
C SER A 301 -4.12 12.73 -6.73
N PHE A 302 -3.00 12.21 -6.26
CA PHE A 302 -2.72 12.20 -4.83
C PHE A 302 -2.38 13.61 -4.37
N THR A 303 -2.95 13.99 -3.22
CA THR A 303 -2.78 15.30 -2.60
C THR A 303 -1.90 15.24 -1.35
N THR A 304 -1.48 16.39 -0.84
CA THR A 304 -0.79 16.47 0.45
C THR A 304 -1.68 16.03 1.61
N GLU A 305 -3.02 16.23 1.51
CA GLU A 305 -4.01 15.74 2.48
C GLU A 305 -4.10 14.20 2.45
N ASP A 306 -4.02 13.58 1.26
CA ASP A 306 -3.93 12.14 1.13
C ASP A 306 -2.67 11.59 1.82
N LEU A 307 -1.51 12.22 1.62
CA LEU A 307 -0.27 11.85 2.30
C LEU A 307 -0.40 11.98 3.83
N ALA A 308 -1.00 13.05 4.33
CA ALA A 308 -1.22 13.25 5.76
C ALA A 308 -2.17 12.17 6.34
N THR A 309 -3.21 11.82 5.61
CA THR A 309 -4.16 10.77 5.96
C THR A 309 -3.49 9.40 5.94
N PHE A 310 -2.71 9.14 4.92
CA PHE A 310 -1.93 7.91 4.77
C PHE A 310 -0.88 7.76 5.88
N GLY A 311 -0.21 8.86 6.25
CA GLY A 311 0.73 8.86 7.37
C GLY A 311 0.10 8.42 8.70
N LYS A 312 -1.17 8.76 8.96
CA LYS A 312 -1.89 8.27 10.14
C LYS A 312 -2.12 6.76 10.09
N PHE A 313 -2.52 6.23 8.93
CA PHE A 313 -2.68 4.80 8.71
C PHE A 313 -1.35 4.05 8.84
N LEU A 314 -0.28 4.59 8.25
CA LEU A 314 1.04 3.97 8.27
C LEU A 314 1.59 3.80 9.69
N LYS A 315 1.26 4.66 10.65
CA LYS A 315 1.67 4.47 12.05
C LYS A 315 1.14 3.17 12.66
N TYR A 316 -0.05 2.73 12.27
CA TYR A 316 -0.56 1.40 12.66
C TYR A 316 0.22 0.29 11.96
N ALA A 317 0.47 0.44 10.66
CA ALA A 317 1.23 -0.52 9.87
C ALA A 317 2.68 -0.66 10.37
N GLU A 318 3.37 0.44 10.66
CA GLU A 318 4.72 0.47 11.21
C GLU A 318 4.82 -0.36 12.50
N LYS A 319 3.93 -0.08 13.46
CA LYS A 319 3.90 -0.80 14.73
C LYS A 319 3.62 -2.29 14.53
N ALA A 320 2.68 -2.63 13.66
CA ALA A 320 2.32 -4.01 13.39
C ALA A 320 3.46 -4.77 12.67
N VAL A 321 4.13 -4.14 11.70
CA VAL A 321 5.27 -4.73 10.97
C VAL A 321 6.44 -4.98 11.92
N VAL A 322 6.79 -4.03 12.79
CA VAL A 322 7.82 -4.22 13.83
C VAL A 322 7.47 -5.42 14.71
N ASN A 323 6.23 -5.50 15.20
CA ASN A 323 5.78 -6.61 16.04
C ASN A 323 5.83 -7.95 15.30
N ALA A 324 5.38 -8.00 14.04
CA ALA A 324 5.38 -9.22 13.22
C ALA A 324 6.81 -9.71 12.94
N ILE A 325 7.74 -8.81 12.61
CA ILE A 325 9.17 -9.12 12.42
C ILE A 325 9.78 -9.65 13.73
N ALA A 326 9.48 -9.00 14.86
CA ALA A 326 9.97 -9.45 16.17
C ALA A 326 9.39 -10.82 16.54
N TYR A 327 8.11 -11.06 16.23
CA TYR A 327 7.46 -12.35 16.43
C TYR A 327 8.10 -13.45 15.57
N GLU A 328 8.32 -13.21 14.27
CA GLU A 328 9.00 -14.17 13.40
C GLU A 328 10.43 -14.49 13.87
N ARG A 329 11.18 -13.47 14.31
CA ARG A 329 12.52 -13.69 14.91
C ARG A 329 12.44 -14.58 16.15
N ASN A 330 11.49 -14.29 17.04
CA ASN A 330 11.31 -15.07 18.26
C ASN A 330 10.82 -16.50 17.95
N ASP A 331 9.93 -16.67 16.98
CA ASP A 331 9.46 -18.01 16.57
C ASP A 331 10.60 -18.78 15.87
N ARG A 332 11.45 -18.14 15.07
CA ARG A 332 12.67 -18.76 14.53
C ARG A 332 13.62 -19.21 15.63
N LEU A 333 13.80 -18.42 16.69
CA LEU A 333 14.63 -18.81 17.82
C LEU A 333 14.03 -19.99 18.60
N LYS A 334 12.69 -20.03 18.77
CA LYS A 334 11.97 -21.18 19.37
C LYS A 334 11.99 -22.43 18.50
N ASN A 335 12.25 -22.28 17.19
CA ASN A 335 12.40 -23.40 16.28
C ASN A 335 13.78 -24.05 16.31
N LEU A 336 14.69 -23.57 17.14
CA LEU A 336 15.99 -24.19 17.39
C LEU A 336 16.02 -24.86 18.78
N ASP A 337 16.58 -26.07 18.84
CA ASP A 337 16.85 -26.78 20.08
C ASP A 337 18.01 -26.14 20.84
N GLU A 338 17.79 -25.74 22.09
CA GLU A 338 18.77 -25.00 22.90
C GLU A 338 20.10 -25.77 23.09
N THR A 339 20.06 -27.09 23.12
CA THR A 339 21.23 -27.91 23.30
C THR A 339 22.03 -28.05 22.01
N THR A 340 21.39 -28.37 20.89
CA THR A 340 22.09 -28.74 19.66
C THR A 340 22.14 -27.62 18.62
N SER A 341 21.35 -26.58 18.79
CA SER A 341 21.13 -25.50 17.81
C SER A 341 20.61 -26.02 16.45
N LEU A 342 20.09 -27.23 16.42
CA LEU A 342 19.37 -27.77 15.26
C LEU A 342 17.90 -27.39 15.34
N PRO A 343 17.19 -27.36 14.22
CA PRO A 343 15.74 -27.21 14.19
C PRO A 343 15.02 -28.18 15.11
N THR A 344 13.88 -27.73 15.66
CA THR A 344 13.00 -28.54 16.51
C THR A 344 12.05 -29.44 15.71
N LEU A 345 11.30 -30.31 16.39
CA LEU A 345 10.26 -31.17 15.79
C LEU A 345 9.22 -30.33 15.02
N LYS A 346 8.79 -29.18 15.54
CA LYS A 346 7.80 -28.32 14.89
C LYS A 346 8.29 -27.89 13.50
N TYR A 347 9.47 -27.31 13.43
CA TYR A 347 10.07 -26.89 12.17
C TYR A 347 10.25 -28.08 11.20
N PHE A 348 10.66 -29.24 11.73
CA PHE A 348 10.85 -30.45 10.95
C PHE A 348 9.56 -30.92 10.28
N GLN A 349 8.45 -30.92 11.01
CA GLN A 349 7.14 -31.33 10.49
C GLN A 349 6.64 -30.37 9.41
N GLU A 350 6.72 -29.07 9.64
CA GLU A 350 6.35 -28.04 8.66
C GLU A 350 7.18 -28.20 7.37
N ARG A 351 8.48 -28.39 7.52
CA ARG A 351 9.38 -28.53 6.38
C ARG A 351 9.16 -29.84 5.61
N LEU A 352 8.86 -30.92 6.31
CA LEU A 352 8.53 -32.21 5.68
C LEU A 352 7.30 -32.08 4.77
N LEU A 353 6.23 -31.43 5.24
CA LEU A 353 5.03 -31.19 4.44
C LEU A 353 5.33 -30.38 3.17
N HIS A 354 6.17 -29.35 3.28
CA HIS A 354 6.59 -28.54 2.15
C HIS A 354 7.41 -29.36 1.13
N GLU A 355 8.38 -30.15 1.58
CA GLU A 355 9.22 -30.95 0.68
C GLU A 355 8.44 -32.10 0.03
N ILE A 356 7.46 -32.70 0.72
CA ILE A 356 6.53 -33.68 0.12
C ILE A 356 5.70 -33.02 -0.99
N SER A 357 5.15 -31.85 -0.73
CA SER A 357 4.35 -31.09 -1.70
C SER A 357 5.19 -30.72 -2.93
N ARG A 358 6.44 -30.31 -2.70
CA ARG A 358 7.41 -30.01 -3.76
C ARG A 358 7.76 -31.27 -4.57
N ALA A 359 8.05 -32.39 -3.88
CA ALA A 359 8.35 -33.65 -4.51
C ALA A 359 7.19 -34.18 -5.37
N LYS A 360 5.94 -34.06 -4.90
CA LYS A 360 4.72 -34.36 -5.68
C LYS A 360 4.64 -33.52 -6.95
N ARG A 361 4.80 -32.19 -6.81
CA ARG A 361 4.68 -31.25 -7.95
C ARG A 361 5.72 -31.53 -9.04
N PHE A 362 6.94 -31.78 -8.65
CA PHE A 362 8.07 -31.96 -9.59
C PHE A 362 8.38 -33.44 -9.88
N LYS A 363 7.56 -34.38 -9.39
CA LYS A 363 7.76 -35.84 -9.56
C LYS A 363 9.16 -36.31 -9.12
N ARG A 364 9.65 -35.74 -8.01
CA ARG A 364 10.97 -36.04 -7.45
C ARG A 364 10.84 -36.94 -6.24
N ARG A 365 11.93 -37.61 -5.90
CA ARG A 365 12.03 -38.47 -4.72
C ARG A 365 12.50 -37.68 -3.51
N LEU A 366 12.10 -38.14 -2.33
CA LEU A 366 12.51 -37.64 -1.04
C LEU A 366 12.76 -38.80 -0.11
N VAL A 367 13.81 -38.72 0.71
CA VAL A 367 14.05 -39.70 1.77
C VAL A 367 13.91 -39.02 3.13
N LEU A 368 13.06 -39.58 3.96
CA LEU A 368 12.96 -39.29 5.36
C LEU A 368 13.78 -40.28 6.16
N MET A 369 14.69 -39.79 7.03
CA MET A 369 15.52 -40.65 7.86
C MET A 369 15.39 -40.23 9.33
N ILE A 370 15.28 -41.19 10.23
CA ILE A 370 15.33 -41.02 11.67
C ILE A 370 16.54 -41.73 12.24
N CYS A 371 17.28 -41.02 13.10
CA CYS A 371 18.41 -41.57 13.82
C CYS A 371 18.11 -41.46 15.32
N GLU A 372 18.16 -42.57 16.04
CA GLU A 372 18.05 -42.62 17.49
C GLU A 372 19.41 -42.93 18.13
N ILE A 373 19.77 -42.11 19.10
CA ILE A 373 21.05 -42.23 19.82
C ILE A 373 20.77 -42.46 21.29
N GLN A 374 21.15 -43.60 21.77
CA GLN A 374 21.08 -43.94 23.19
C GLN A 374 22.49 -43.84 23.77
N SER A 375 22.70 -42.95 24.72
CA SER A 375 23.95 -42.79 25.42
C SER A 375 23.83 -43.27 26.87
N HIS A 376 24.55 -44.32 27.21
CA HIS A 376 24.69 -44.75 28.58
C HIS A 376 26.03 -44.26 29.14
N VAL A 377 25.97 -43.25 30.01
CA VAL A 377 27.12 -42.73 30.76
C VAL A 377 26.96 -43.15 32.20
N PRO A 378 27.84 -43.92 32.80
CA PRO A 378 27.74 -44.37 34.21
C PRO A 378 27.71 -43.21 35.19
N ALA A 379 26.93 -43.38 36.26
CA ALA A 379 26.74 -42.38 37.30
C ALA A 379 27.99 -42.28 38.20
N GLY A 380 28.88 -41.38 37.89
CA GLY A 380 30.02 -41.06 38.73
C GLY A 380 30.60 -39.70 38.36
N SER A 381 30.41 -38.71 39.23
CA SER A 381 30.90 -37.34 39.20
C SER A 381 30.21 -36.36 38.23
N GLN A 382 29.61 -35.32 38.82
CA GLN A 382 29.05 -34.08 38.23
C GLN A 382 27.91 -34.20 37.22
N SER A 383 26.76 -33.65 37.61
CA SER A 383 25.45 -33.50 36.95
C SER A 383 25.24 -34.26 35.63
N ARG A 384 24.38 -35.29 35.71
CA ARG A 384 23.95 -36.19 34.62
C ARG A 384 23.44 -35.43 33.38
N ALA A 385 22.79 -34.30 33.57
CA ALA A 385 22.22 -33.46 32.51
C ALA A 385 23.31 -32.83 31.60
N GLY A 386 24.37 -32.27 32.13
CA GLY A 386 25.37 -31.57 31.32
C GLY A 386 26.31 -32.45 30.49
N ARG A 387 26.35 -33.79 30.70
CA ARG A 387 27.13 -34.71 29.88
C ARG A 387 26.34 -35.24 28.69
N GLY A 388 25.08 -35.59 28.90
CA GLY A 388 24.17 -35.98 27.81
C GLY A 388 24.07 -34.90 26.75
N ASP A 389 23.94 -33.65 27.17
CA ASP A 389 23.86 -32.49 26.29
C ASP A 389 25.15 -32.29 25.47
N ARG A 390 26.33 -32.51 26.07
CA ARG A 390 27.60 -32.44 25.32
C ARG A 390 27.71 -33.53 24.25
N VAL A 391 27.23 -34.73 24.54
CA VAL A 391 27.19 -35.82 23.56
C VAL A 391 26.26 -35.45 22.42
N MET A 392 25.02 -35.01 22.73
CA MET A 392 24.05 -34.63 21.72
C MET A 392 24.56 -33.46 20.84
N LYS A 393 25.23 -32.48 21.45
CA LYS A 393 25.86 -31.35 20.71
C LYS A 393 26.91 -31.80 19.71
N ARG A 394 27.77 -32.73 20.10
CA ARG A 394 28.83 -33.28 19.24
C ARG A 394 28.24 -34.11 18.10
N VAL A 395 27.29 -34.96 18.43
CA VAL A 395 26.62 -35.80 17.42
C VAL A 395 25.82 -34.93 16.44
N ALA A 396 25.10 -33.93 16.91
CA ALA A 396 24.39 -32.98 16.06
C ALA A 396 25.32 -32.32 15.03
N LYS A 397 26.49 -31.85 15.51
CA LYS A 397 27.52 -31.26 14.65
C LYS A 397 28.05 -32.25 13.61
N ALA A 398 28.30 -33.50 14.01
CA ALA A 398 28.77 -34.55 13.11
C ALA A 398 27.73 -34.90 12.04
N ILE A 399 26.46 -35.03 12.42
CA ILE A 399 25.37 -35.26 11.48
C ILE A 399 25.29 -34.09 10.49
N ARG A 400 25.24 -32.83 10.98
CA ARG A 400 25.15 -31.65 10.10
C ARG A 400 26.32 -31.57 9.11
N ALA A 401 27.54 -31.85 9.56
CA ALA A 401 28.72 -31.84 8.71
C ALA A 401 28.74 -32.95 7.66
N SER A 402 27.97 -34.05 7.85
CA SER A 402 27.85 -35.14 6.91
C SER A 402 26.71 -34.99 5.91
N LEU A 403 25.88 -33.92 6.04
CA LEU A 403 24.77 -33.61 5.18
C LEU A 403 25.12 -32.51 4.17
N ARG A 404 24.38 -32.46 3.06
CA ARG A 404 24.48 -31.38 2.06
C ARG A 404 23.83 -30.13 2.57
N GLU A 405 24.08 -29.00 1.92
CA GLU A 405 23.53 -27.70 2.31
C GLU A 405 21.98 -27.68 2.31
N TYR A 406 21.37 -28.32 1.33
CA TYR A 406 19.91 -28.40 1.16
C TYR A 406 19.26 -29.56 1.92
N ASP A 407 20.05 -30.47 2.54
CA ASP A 407 19.51 -31.47 3.44
C ASP A 407 19.13 -30.83 4.77
N ILE A 408 18.02 -31.27 5.33
CA ILE A 408 17.47 -30.72 6.57
C ILE A 408 17.70 -31.72 7.69
N VAL A 409 18.23 -31.26 8.81
CA VAL A 409 18.35 -32.04 10.05
C VAL A 409 17.70 -31.29 11.20
N ALA A 410 17.00 -32.01 12.07
CA ALA A 410 16.35 -31.49 13.25
C ALA A 410 16.50 -32.43 14.44
N ARG A 411 16.47 -31.91 15.65
CA ARG A 411 16.30 -32.68 16.87
C ARG A 411 14.82 -32.85 17.14
N ILE A 412 14.30 -34.07 16.95
CA ILE A 412 12.85 -34.33 17.05
C ILE A 412 12.43 -34.83 18.44
N SER A 413 13.34 -35.34 19.23
CA SER A 413 13.15 -35.64 20.66
C SER A 413 14.48 -35.83 21.35
N GLU A 414 14.46 -36.16 22.66
CA GLU A 414 15.66 -36.51 23.40
C GLU A 414 16.32 -37.75 22.75
N GLY A 415 17.51 -37.54 22.22
CA GLY A 415 18.28 -38.59 21.53
C GLY A 415 17.82 -38.93 20.11
N LYS A 416 16.78 -38.29 19.54
CA LYS A 416 16.34 -38.55 18.17
C LYS A 416 16.57 -37.36 17.26
N PHE A 417 17.13 -37.64 16.06
CA PHE A 417 17.33 -36.71 14.98
C PHE A 417 16.54 -37.14 13.75
N GLY A 418 15.78 -36.22 13.17
CA GLY A 418 15.10 -36.38 11.90
C GLY A 418 15.88 -35.70 10.77
N MET A 419 15.94 -36.32 9.61
CA MET A 419 16.61 -35.79 8.44
C MET A 419 15.69 -35.90 7.22
N ILE A 420 15.56 -34.81 6.46
CA ILE A 420 14.87 -34.80 5.17
C ILE A 420 15.93 -34.63 4.09
N LEU A 421 15.96 -35.56 3.17
CA LEU A 421 16.94 -35.61 2.08
C LEU A 421 16.19 -35.47 0.75
N PRO A 422 16.03 -34.22 0.24
CA PRO A 422 15.39 -34.00 -1.04
C PRO A 422 16.25 -34.56 -2.20
N GLU A 423 15.58 -34.97 -3.27
CA GLU A 423 16.23 -35.42 -4.52
C GLU A 423 17.26 -36.56 -4.32
N ALA A 424 16.98 -37.46 -3.40
CA ALA A 424 17.80 -38.63 -3.22
C ALA A 424 17.63 -39.57 -4.41
N GLU A 425 18.70 -39.78 -5.19
CA GLU A 425 18.72 -40.68 -6.33
C GLU A 425 18.68 -42.17 -5.92
N ASP A 426 18.20 -42.98 -6.85
CA ASP A 426 17.86 -44.38 -6.73
C ASP A 426 18.72 -45.22 -5.78
N GLY A 427 18.05 -45.81 -4.80
CA GLY A 427 18.44 -47.07 -4.14
C GLY A 427 19.71 -47.08 -3.29
N LYS A 428 20.57 -46.08 -3.42
CA LYS A 428 21.78 -45.93 -2.62
C LYS A 428 21.71 -44.67 -1.82
N ILE A 429 21.06 -44.70 -0.65
CA ILE A 429 21.06 -43.59 0.28
C ILE A 429 22.50 -43.38 0.76
N SER A 430 23.29 -42.67 -0.03
CA SER A 430 24.73 -42.44 0.23
C SER A 430 24.97 -41.64 1.52
N ALA A 431 23.92 -40.99 2.05
CA ALA A 431 24.00 -40.26 3.31
C ALA A 431 24.09 -41.17 4.54
N ILE A 432 23.40 -42.35 4.56
CA ILE A 432 23.40 -43.25 5.71
C ILE A 432 24.81 -43.71 6.09
N PRO A 433 25.62 -44.28 5.16
CA PRO A 433 26.99 -44.70 5.50
C PRO A 433 27.85 -43.53 6.01
N ARG A 434 27.70 -42.33 5.43
CA ARG A 434 28.45 -41.14 5.88
C ARG A 434 28.07 -40.74 7.30
N ILE A 435 26.77 -40.71 7.59
CA ILE A 435 26.26 -40.37 8.91
C ILE A 435 26.67 -41.40 9.93
N LYS A 436 26.50 -42.70 9.62
CA LYS A 436 26.99 -43.80 10.49
C LYS A 436 28.48 -43.66 10.80
N LYS A 437 29.31 -43.42 9.80
CA LYS A 437 30.76 -43.22 9.98
C LYS A 437 31.07 -41.98 10.84
N ALA A 438 30.37 -40.85 10.61
CA ALA A 438 30.57 -39.64 11.40
C ALA A 438 30.17 -39.81 12.87
N ILE A 439 29.06 -40.48 13.13
CA ILE A 439 28.62 -40.75 14.52
C ILE A 439 29.54 -41.78 15.20
N ALA A 440 29.97 -42.83 14.47
CA ALA A 440 30.92 -43.82 15.00
C ALA A 440 32.27 -43.17 15.40
N ALA A 441 32.77 -42.24 14.61
CA ALA A 441 33.98 -41.49 14.92
C ALA A 441 33.82 -40.66 16.20
N GLU A 442 32.68 -39.94 16.35
CA GLU A 442 32.38 -39.22 17.55
C GLU A 442 32.17 -40.11 18.79
N ALA A 443 31.52 -41.25 18.61
CA ALA A 443 31.34 -42.24 19.67
C ALA A 443 32.66 -42.77 20.18
N GLU A 444 33.61 -43.07 19.28
CA GLU A 444 34.95 -43.52 19.66
C GLU A 444 35.75 -42.44 20.40
N GLU A 445 35.66 -41.19 19.96
CA GLU A 445 36.32 -40.07 20.65
C GLU A 445 35.72 -39.84 22.05
N ILE A 446 34.40 -40.04 22.21
CA ILE A 446 33.74 -39.96 23.50
C ILE A 446 34.20 -41.12 24.42
N ARG A 447 34.32 -42.34 23.90
CA ARG A 447 34.84 -43.49 24.66
C ARG A 447 36.28 -43.31 25.10
N ARG A 448 37.14 -42.68 24.30
CA ARG A 448 38.53 -42.37 24.70
C ARG A 448 38.58 -41.46 25.92
N ARG A 449 37.63 -40.53 26.01
CA ARG A 449 37.55 -39.57 27.12
C ARG A 449 36.76 -40.07 28.33
N ALA A 450 35.86 -41.03 28.14
CA ALA A 450 35.03 -41.64 29.17
C ALA A 450 34.91 -43.14 28.88
N ARG A 451 35.81 -43.97 29.47
CA ARG A 451 35.99 -45.40 29.16
C ARG A 451 34.71 -46.24 29.28
N ASP A 452 33.76 -45.79 30.14
CA ASP A 452 32.48 -46.52 30.39
C ASP A 452 31.30 -46.01 29.57
N ALA A 453 31.47 -45.03 28.66
CA ALA A 453 30.38 -44.51 27.85
C ALA A 453 30.04 -45.45 26.71
N ARG A 454 28.78 -45.89 26.65
CA ARG A 454 28.25 -46.68 25.52
C ARG A 454 27.31 -45.81 24.72
N ILE A 455 27.53 -45.72 23.41
CA ILE A 455 26.68 -45.02 22.47
C ILE A 455 26.15 -46.04 21.47
N GLU A 456 24.84 -46.26 21.47
CA GLU A 456 24.13 -47.09 20.51
C GLU A 456 23.38 -46.19 19.54
N VAL A 457 23.41 -46.52 18.27
CA VAL A 457 22.78 -45.75 17.19
C VAL A 457 21.90 -46.63 16.35
N ARG A 458 20.65 -46.27 16.20
CA ARG A 458 19.68 -46.94 15.35
C ARG A 458 19.20 -46.00 14.27
N PHE A 459 18.94 -46.59 13.07
CA PHE A 459 18.46 -45.80 11.94
C PHE A 459 17.20 -46.43 11.36
N GLY A 460 16.25 -45.58 10.98
CA GLY A 460 15.12 -45.90 10.14
C GLY A 460 15.01 -44.91 9.00
N HIS A 461 14.47 -45.33 7.89
CA HIS A 461 14.23 -44.48 6.75
C HIS A 461 12.97 -44.88 6.00
N ALA A 462 12.42 -43.93 5.27
CA ALA A 462 11.30 -44.10 4.35
C ALA A 462 11.52 -43.25 3.10
N SER A 463 11.17 -43.79 1.96
CA SER A 463 11.31 -43.14 0.66
C SER A 463 9.95 -42.69 0.14
N PHE A 464 9.86 -41.46 -0.31
CA PHE A 464 8.69 -40.94 -1.02
C PHE A 464 8.94 -41.10 -2.53
N PRO A 465 8.00 -41.62 -3.33
CA PRO A 465 6.65 -42.05 -2.92
C PRO A 465 6.50 -43.52 -2.51
N GLU A 466 7.56 -44.32 -2.56
CA GLU A 466 7.53 -45.79 -2.46
C GLU A 466 7.00 -46.29 -1.11
N ASP A 467 7.40 -45.68 0.00
CA ASP A 467 7.01 -46.08 1.37
C ASP A 467 5.79 -45.33 1.91
N GLY A 468 5.28 -44.33 1.17
CA GLY A 468 4.11 -43.54 1.51
C GLY A 468 4.00 -42.28 0.69
N ASP A 469 2.76 -41.81 0.53
CA ASP A 469 2.39 -40.62 -0.24
C ASP A 469 2.06 -39.39 0.63
N ASP A 470 2.09 -39.58 1.95
CA ASP A 470 1.85 -38.56 2.96
C ASP A 470 2.90 -38.58 4.09
N HIS A 471 2.91 -37.53 4.89
CA HIS A 471 3.89 -37.35 5.96
C HIS A 471 3.72 -38.36 7.10
N GLU A 472 2.50 -38.79 7.42
CA GLU A 472 2.23 -39.71 8.52
C GLU A 472 2.77 -41.11 8.21
N LYS A 473 2.53 -41.62 6.99
CA LYS A 473 3.04 -42.90 6.55
C LYS A 473 4.56 -42.93 6.52
N LEU A 474 5.19 -41.85 6.01
CA LEU A 474 6.64 -41.74 5.97
C LEU A 474 7.26 -41.71 7.36
N ILE A 475 6.68 -40.94 8.29
CA ILE A 475 7.11 -40.86 9.69
C ILE A 475 6.94 -42.23 10.36
N PHE A 476 5.81 -42.92 10.18
CA PHE A 476 5.57 -44.22 10.75
C PHE A 476 6.62 -45.26 10.25
N LYS A 477 6.84 -45.29 8.95
CA LYS A 477 7.80 -46.19 8.33
C LYS A 477 9.25 -45.93 8.75
N SER A 478 9.64 -44.66 8.82
CA SER A 478 10.99 -44.24 9.22
C SER A 478 11.27 -44.45 10.70
N ASN A 479 10.23 -44.57 11.55
CA ASN A 479 10.41 -44.94 12.96
C ASN A 479 10.68 -46.42 13.20
N ILE A 480 10.63 -47.28 12.18
CA ILE A 480 11.04 -48.68 12.27
C ILE A 480 12.58 -48.72 12.25
N LEU A 481 13.15 -48.55 13.44
CA LEU A 481 14.61 -48.42 13.60
C LEU A 481 15.31 -49.77 13.49
N LYS A 482 16.41 -49.79 12.75
CA LYS A 482 17.30 -50.95 12.61
C LYS A 482 18.71 -50.57 13.08
N ASN A 483 19.44 -51.51 13.66
CA ASN A 483 20.84 -51.35 14.09
C ASN A 483 21.79 -51.16 12.89
#